data_808319fcfb171110bdeffbd95ce68d42
#
_entry.id   808319fcfb171110bdeffbd95ce68d42
#
_cell.length_a   1.000
_cell.length_b   1.000
_cell.length_c   1.000
_cell.angle_alpha   90.00
_cell.angle_beta   90.00
_cell.angle_gamma   90.00
#
_symmetry.space_group_name_H-M   'P 1'
#
loop_
_entity.id
_entity.type
_entity.pdbx_description
1 polymer ?
#
loop_
_entity_poly.entity_id
_entity_poly.type
_entity_poly.pdbx_seq_one_letter_code
_entity_poly.pdbx_strand_id
1 'polypeptide(L)'
;MKIVRFIIFIAISLSIVACGGKTKKTDFFGKEEVGKKPKVVNTTDLKRNWRVNLGDKINTGDAIISPALSGDYIYAAATNGRIEKLDAATGKRQWQVKLKKETITGGVGAGGGLVLVGTDQGYVYAFNQSDGSLSWKVELSSEILASPVYGNDVVIARTGDGKVFGLASFDGEVLWTIGRQMPRLTLRGDSRPLVSQGVAFIGFPDGTLVALDAKNGRALWDLPIAFPRGTNEIERLSDIDTTPLLVGGAIYVSSYQEITHALDIAERKIAWSADVSSYNSLGFDAAFLYVSDRNGVIHQIDRSNGSRSWSQDGLRLFATSAPISVGPYLLVTDGDGSAFVMSKNDGSYVGRHSLGAKTIVGDSIVDDNTIYFIDSSGNLQSVTLFDRS
;
A
#
# COMPACT_ATOMS: atom_id res chain seq x y z
N MET A 1 56.85 40.36 -42.60
CA MET A 1 55.47 40.78 -43.01
C MET A 1 54.52 39.81 -42.39
N LYS A 2 53.86 40.17 -41.24
CA LYS A 2 52.96 39.32 -40.47
C LYS A 2 51.51 39.69 -40.87
N ILE A 3 50.78 38.72 -41.40
CA ILE A 3 49.37 38.88 -41.74
C ILE A 3 48.57 38.44 -40.52
N VAL A 4 47.86 39.37 -39.88
CA VAL A 4 46.91 39.12 -38.81
C VAL A 4 45.52 38.79 -39.42
N ARG A 5 45.03 37.61 -39.18
CA ARG A 5 43.65 37.23 -39.56
C ARG A 5 42.69 37.58 -38.42
N PHE A 6 41.78 38.52 -38.67
CA PHE A 6 40.64 38.83 -37.81
C PHE A 6 39.54 37.75 -38.06
N ILE A 7 39.17 37.05 -37.00
CA ILE A 7 38.01 36.18 -37.05
C ILE A 7 36.84 36.97 -36.38
N ILE A 8 35.85 37.31 -37.21
CA ILE A 8 34.61 37.92 -36.73
C ILE A 8 33.67 36.82 -36.23
N PHE A 9 33.40 36.82 -34.93
CA PHE A 9 32.31 35.99 -34.38
C PHE A 9 30.98 36.73 -34.55
N ILE A 10 30.12 36.20 -35.43
CA ILE A 10 28.73 36.62 -35.53
C ILE A 10 27.95 35.82 -34.48
N ALA A 11 27.54 36.50 -33.40
CA ALA A 11 26.62 35.94 -32.43
C ALA A 11 25.18 36.02 -33.01
N ILE A 12 24.66 34.89 -33.46
CA ILE A 12 23.25 34.75 -33.80
C ILE A 12 22.49 34.48 -32.48
N SER A 13 21.79 35.49 -31.98
CA SER A 13 20.87 35.36 -30.87
C SER A 13 19.58 34.68 -31.35
N LEU A 14 19.48 33.38 -31.15
CA LEU A 14 18.20 32.65 -31.30
C LEU A 14 17.34 32.93 -30.07
N SER A 15 16.33 33.76 -30.23
CA SER A 15 15.24 33.93 -29.25
C SER A 15 14.36 32.70 -29.28
N ILE A 16 14.61 31.74 -28.38
CA ILE A 16 13.68 30.63 -28.14
C ILE A 16 12.56 31.16 -27.24
N VAL A 17 11.38 31.32 -27.81
CA VAL A 17 10.14 31.51 -27.04
C VAL A 17 9.90 30.20 -26.27
N ALA A 18 10.26 30.19 -24.98
CA ALA A 18 9.97 29.08 -24.09
C ALA A 18 8.49 29.15 -23.69
N CYS A 19 7.66 28.26 -24.22
CA CYS A 19 6.43 27.83 -23.56
C CYS A 19 6.81 27.31 -22.18
N GLY A 20 6.15 27.83 -21.12
CA GLY A 20 6.50 27.64 -19.72
C GLY A 20 6.35 26.22 -19.20
N GLY A 21 7.31 25.37 -19.52
CA GLY A 21 7.56 24.15 -18.77
C GLY A 21 8.55 24.46 -17.65
N LYS A 22 8.22 24.21 -16.39
CA LYS A 22 9.15 24.30 -15.28
C LYS A 22 10.34 23.37 -15.59
N THR A 23 11.52 23.95 -15.80
CA THR A 23 12.76 23.18 -15.97
C THR A 23 13.03 22.42 -14.68
N LYS A 24 13.06 21.08 -14.77
CA LYS A 24 13.46 20.22 -13.66
C LYS A 24 14.90 20.58 -13.26
N LYS A 25 15.11 20.92 -11.99
CA LYS A 25 16.46 21.07 -11.46
C LYS A 25 17.07 19.68 -11.31
N THR A 26 18.15 19.43 -12.02
CA THR A 26 18.95 18.20 -11.87
C THR A 26 20.30 18.56 -11.27
N ASP A 27 20.88 17.63 -10.49
CA ASP A 27 22.27 17.76 -10.02
C ASP A 27 23.26 17.58 -11.18
N PHE A 28 24.55 17.70 -10.88
CA PHE A 28 25.64 17.55 -11.86
C PHE A 28 25.65 16.16 -12.54
N PHE A 29 25.01 15.14 -11.94
CA PHE A 29 24.90 13.78 -12.47
C PHE A 29 23.55 13.50 -13.14
N GLY A 30 22.72 14.52 -13.35
CA GLY A 30 21.39 14.39 -13.95
C GLY A 30 20.30 13.86 -12.99
N LYS A 31 20.59 13.68 -11.69
CA LYS A 31 19.57 13.34 -10.69
C LYS A 31 18.72 14.57 -10.37
N GLU A 32 17.43 14.36 -10.29
CA GLU A 32 16.50 15.42 -9.83
C GLU A 32 16.84 15.82 -8.39
N GLU A 33 17.01 17.11 -8.13
CA GLU A 33 17.21 17.61 -6.77
C GLU A 33 15.92 17.49 -5.97
N VAL A 34 16.03 16.94 -4.76
CA VAL A 34 14.92 16.94 -3.78
C VAL A 34 14.61 18.39 -3.41
N GLY A 35 13.37 18.80 -3.64
CA GLY A 35 12.89 20.14 -3.32
C GLY A 35 12.87 20.42 -1.81
N LYS A 36 12.47 21.65 -1.44
CA LYS A 36 12.19 21.97 -0.04
C LYS A 36 10.76 21.51 0.30
N LYS A 37 10.60 20.91 1.47
CA LYS A 37 9.27 20.54 1.99
C LYS A 37 8.35 21.76 2.00
N PRO A 38 7.06 21.57 1.73
CA PRO A 38 6.07 22.65 1.76
C PRO A 38 6.07 23.39 3.10
N LYS A 39 5.98 24.71 3.05
CA LYS A 39 5.64 25.53 4.21
C LYS A 39 4.13 25.49 4.37
N VAL A 40 3.64 25.11 5.54
CA VAL A 40 2.22 24.92 5.81
C VAL A 40 1.80 25.81 6.96
N VAL A 41 0.69 26.53 6.77
CA VAL A 41 -0.03 27.17 7.88
C VAL A 41 -1.07 26.17 8.37
N ASN A 42 -0.87 25.67 9.59
CA ASN A 42 -1.72 24.61 10.13
C ASN A 42 -3.11 25.14 10.46
N THR A 43 -4.13 24.61 9.77
CA THR A 43 -5.55 24.77 10.09
C THR A 43 -6.14 23.48 10.66
N THR A 44 -5.33 22.41 10.74
CA THR A 44 -5.69 21.12 11.34
C THR A 44 -4.70 20.77 12.43
N ASP A 45 -5.14 19.96 13.38
CA ASP A 45 -4.31 19.37 14.42
C ASP A 45 -4.39 17.83 14.39
N LEU A 46 -3.28 17.18 14.79
CA LEU A 46 -3.17 15.75 14.87
C LEU A 46 -2.81 15.36 16.31
N LYS A 47 -3.77 14.78 17.03
CA LYS A 47 -3.60 14.36 18.41
C LYS A 47 -3.28 12.87 18.48
N ARG A 48 -2.18 12.52 19.14
CA ARG A 48 -1.91 11.11 19.48
C ARG A 48 -2.78 10.71 20.67
N ASN A 49 -3.60 9.68 20.49
CA ASN A 49 -4.41 9.09 21.54
C ASN A 49 -3.56 8.17 22.41
N TRP A 50 -2.84 7.24 21.74
CA TRP A 50 -1.94 6.31 22.40
C TRP A 50 -0.85 5.80 21.43
N ARG A 51 0.20 5.18 22.01
CA ARG A 51 1.29 4.53 21.29
C ARG A 51 1.73 3.29 22.05
N VAL A 52 1.87 2.16 21.35
CA VAL A 52 2.34 0.89 21.90
C VAL A 52 3.55 0.43 21.09
N ASN A 53 4.65 0.11 21.76
CA ASN A 53 5.83 -0.44 21.13
C ASN A 53 5.67 -1.96 20.98
N LEU A 54 5.68 -2.46 19.74
CA LEU A 54 5.56 -3.88 19.42
C LEU A 54 6.92 -4.60 19.46
N GLY A 55 8.03 -3.87 19.55
CA GLY A 55 9.37 -4.43 19.66
C GLY A 55 10.35 -3.91 18.61
N ASP A 56 10.60 -4.68 17.57
CA ASP A 56 11.67 -4.39 16.64
C ASP A 56 11.30 -3.33 15.59
N LYS A 57 12.33 -2.68 15.05
CA LYS A 57 12.20 -1.86 13.85
C LYS A 57 11.81 -2.73 12.67
N ILE A 58 10.91 -2.22 11.85
CA ILE A 58 10.48 -2.85 10.60
C ILE A 58 11.24 -2.18 9.47
N ASN A 59 12.06 -2.95 8.75
CA ASN A 59 12.66 -2.48 7.53
C ASN A 59 11.60 -2.53 6.41
N THR A 60 11.37 -1.40 5.77
CA THR A 60 10.50 -1.34 4.60
C THR A 60 11.14 -2.16 3.48
N GLY A 61 10.50 -3.25 3.07
CA GLY A 61 11.00 -4.19 2.06
C GLY A 61 11.24 -5.61 2.57
N ASP A 62 11.33 -5.82 3.89
CA ASP A 62 11.50 -7.17 4.46
C ASP A 62 10.16 -7.81 4.86
N ALA A 63 9.17 -6.97 5.25
CA ALA A 63 7.84 -7.41 5.68
C ALA A 63 6.82 -6.28 5.52
N ILE A 64 5.61 -6.61 5.08
CA ILE A 64 4.46 -5.69 5.12
C ILE A 64 3.56 -6.12 6.26
N ILE A 65 3.65 -5.37 7.37
CA ILE A 65 2.86 -5.63 8.57
C ILE A 65 1.89 -4.47 8.75
N SER A 66 0.63 -4.73 8.45
CA SER A 66 -0.49 -3.81 8.67
C SER A 66 -1.26 -4.22 9.92
N PRO A 67 -1.81 -3.30 10.70
CA PRO A 67 -2.75 -3.64 11.77
C PRO A 67 -4.07 -4.16 11.18
N ALA A 68 -4.87 -4.83 11.99
CA ALA A 68 -6.23 -5.22 11.64
C ALA A 68 -7.20 -4.79 12.74
N LEU A 69 -8.35 -4.23 12.35
CA LEU A 69 -9.43 -3.85 13.25
C LEU A 69 -10.57 -4.88 13.15
N SER A 70 -11.05 -5.36 14.29
CA SER A 70 -12.23 -6.22 14.36
C SER A 70 -13.02 -5.91 15.63
N GLY A 71 -14.21 -5.34 15.46
CA GLY A 71 -14.98 -4.76 16.55
C GLY A 71 -14.19 -3.65 17.25
N ASP A 72 -14.19 -3.63 18.57
CA ASP A 72 -13.51 -2.63 19.39
C ASP A 72 -12.01 -2.91 19.60
N TYR A 73 -11.44 -3.85 18.84
CA TYR A 73 -10.07 -4.31 19.06
C TYR A 73 -9.20 -4.18 17.82
N ILE A 74 -7.96 -3.77 18.08
CA ILE A 74 -6.89 -3.74 17.11
C ILE A 74 -5.92 -4.90 17.34
N TYR A 75 -5.56 -5.57 16.24
CA TYR A 75 -4.57 -6.63 16.24
C TYR A 75 -3.33 -6.14 15.49
N ALA A 76 -2.18 -6.38 16.07
CA ALA A 76 -0.91 -5.98 15.46
C ALA A 76 0.15 -7.05 15.69
N ALA A 77 1.11 -7.11 14.78
CA ALA A 77 2.25 -8.00 14.87
C ALA A 77 3.56 -7.23 14.67
N ALA A 78 4.66 -7.86 15.05
CA ALA A 78 6.01 -7.37 14.75
C ALA A 78 6.85 -8.51 14.17
N THR A 79 7.87 -8.15 13.38
CA THR A 79 8.79 -9.10 12.73
C THR A 79 9.44 -10.05 13.72
N ASN A 80 9.65 -9.62 14.95
CA ASN A 80 10.21 -10.46 16.01
C ASN A 80 9.29 -11.60 16.51
N GLY A 81 8.13 -11.82 15.89
CA GLY A 81 7.17 -12.87 16.26
C GLY A 81 6.14 -12.47 17.30
N ARG A 82 6.09 -11.20 17.75
CA ARG A 82 5.08 -10.71 18.69
C ARG A 82 3.78 -10.43 17.98
N ILE A 83 2.66 -10.84 18.60
CA ILE A 83 1.29 -10.59 18.16
C ILE A 83 0.52 -10.09 19.37
N GLU A 84 -0.24 -9.02 19.23
CA GLU A 84 -0.98 -8.39 20.32
C GLU A 84 -2.42 -8.08 19.90
N LYS A 85 -3.34 -8.21 20.86
CA LYS A 85 -4.69 -7.64 20.81
C LYS A 85 -4.74 -6.46 21.76
N LEU A 86 -5.21 -5.34 21.27
CA LEU A 86 -5.32 -4.09 22.02
C LEU A 86 -6.76 -3.56 21.90
N ASP A 87 -7.22 -2.91 22.95
CA ASP A 87 -8.43 -2.10 22.91
C ASP A 87 -8.16 -0.89 21.98
N ALA A 88 -8.98 -0.69 20.97
CA ALA A 88 -8.75 0.31 19.94
C ALA A 88 -8.82 1.75 20.46
N ALA A 89 -9.70 2.02 21.44
CA ALA A 89 -9.86 3.36 22.01
C ALA A 89 -8.69 3.75 22.92
N THR A 90 -8.17 2.79 23.70
CA THR A 90 -7.22 3.09 24.79
C THR A 90 -5.80 2.58 24.56
N GLY A 91 -5.58 1.68 23.59
CA GLY A 91 -4.31 0.98 23.40
C GLY A 91 -3.99 -0.04 24.49
N LYS A 92 -4.93 -0.34 25.39
CA LYS A 92 -4.70 -1.29 26.48
C LYS A 92 -4.64 -2.72 25.94
N ARG A 93 -3.52 -3.40 26.24
CA ARG A 93 -3.32 -4.79 25.82
C ARG A 93 -4.30 -5.73 26.50
N GLN A 94 -4.98 -6.56 25.71
CA GLN A 94 -5.87 -7.62 26.17
C GLN A 94 -5.10 -8.94 26.31
N TRP A 95 -4.35 -9.30 25.27
CA TRP A 95 -3.46 -10.45 25.28
C TRP A 95 -2.23 -10.22 24.38
N GLN A 96 -1.20 -11.03 24.56
CA GLN A 96 0.02 -11.06 23.75
C GLN A 96 0.48 -12.49 23.54
N VAL A 97 0.89 -12.80 22.34
CA VAL A 97 1.55 -14.05 21.96
C VAL A 97 2.93 -13.74 21.42
N LYS A 98 3.86 -14.66 21.61
CA LYS A 98 5.23 -14.58 21.07
C LYS A 98 5.59 -15.88 20.38
N LEU A 99 5.71 -15.87 19.06
CA LEU A 99 6.32 -16.93 18.28
C LEU A 99 7.83 -16.93 18.54
N LYS A 100 8.38 -18.09 18.89
CA LYS A 100 9.82 -18.25 19.14
C LYS A 100 10.49 -18.67 17.85
N LYS A 101 11.58 -17.99 17.48
CA LYS A 101 12.40 -18.31 16.29
C LYS A 101 11.68 -18.17 14.93
N GLU A 102 10.59 -17.43 14.87
CA GLU A 102 9.82 -17.15 13.67
C GLU A 102 9.86 -15.65 13.38
N THR A 103 10.05 -15.28 12.12
CA THR A 103 9.91 -13.91 11.64
C THR A 103 8.55 -13.75 11.00
N ILE A 104 7.70 -12.90 11.55
CA ILE A 104 6.43 -12.57 10.91
C ILE A 104 6.73 -11.64 9.74
N THR A 105 6.32 -12.03 8.54
CA THR A 105 6.51 -11.28 7.30
C THR A 105 5.20 -10.87 6.65
N GLY A 106 4.12 -11.62 6.88
CA GLY A 106 2.77 -11.33 6.41
C GLY A 106 1.79 -11.23 7.57
N GLY A 107 1.20 -10.07 7.80
CA GLY A 107 0.22 -9.92 8.89
C GLY A 107 -0.19 -8.47 9.12
N VAL A 108 -1.32 -8.23 9.77
CA VAL A 108 -2.23 -9.16 10.45
C VAL A 108 -3.52 -9.28 9.65
N GLY A 109 -4.03 -10.51 9.49
CA GLY A 109 -5.41 -10.74 9.09
C GLY A 109 -6.29 -10.95 10.32
N ALA A 110 -7.53 -10.44 10.30
CA ALA A 110 -8.52 -10.67 11.37
C ALA A 110 -9.90 -10.94 10.78
N GLY A 111 -10.54 -12.00 11.19
CA GLY A 111 -11.88 -12.38 10.74
C GLY A 111 -12.28 -13.77 11.20
N GLY A 112 -13.58 -14.06 11.26
CA GLY A 112 -14.09 -15.38 11.67
C GLY A 112 -13.65 -15.82 13.08
N GLY A 113 -13.38 -14.90 13.99
CA GLY A 113 -12.85 -15.20 15.31
C GLY A 113 -11.35 -15.51 15.35
N LEU A 114 -10.64 -15.38 14.21
CA LEU A 114 -9.22 -15.69 14.04
C LEU A 114 -8.37 -14.44 13.85
N VAL A 115 -7.14 -14.51 14.35
CA VAL A 115 -6.02 -13.61 14.02
C VAL A 115 -4.99 -14.42 13.23
N LEU A 116 -4.63 -13.94 12.05
CA LEU A 116 -3.83 -14.66 11.08
C LEU A 116 -2.50 -13.95 10.86
N VAL A 117 -1.41 -14.70 10.86
CA VAL A 117 -0.08 -14.20 10.49
C VAL A 117 0.66 -15.22 9.62
N GLY A 118 1.50 -14.71 8.72
CA GLY A 118 2.40 -15.50 7.90
C GLY A 118 3.87 -15.29 8.31
N THR A 119 4.73 -16.26 8.05
CA THR A 119 6.15 -16.19 8.40
C THR A 119 7.06 -16.35 7.19
N ASP A 120 8.33 -15.97 7.38
CA ASP A 120 9.43 -16.16 6.42
C ASP A 120 9.73 -17.64 6.13
N GLN A 121 9.32 -18.55 7.03
CA GLN A 121 9.50 -19.99 6.87
C GLN A 121 8.28 -20.69 6.23
N GLY A 122 7.30 -19.93 5.74
CA GLY A 122 6.13 -20.48 5.06
C GLY A 122 5.00 -20.95 5.98
N TYR A 123 5.04 -20.63 7.25
CA TYR A 123 3.94 -20.98 8.14
C TYR A 123 2.83 -19.95 8.16
N VAL A 124 1.59 -20.40 8.11
CA VAL A 124 0.41 -19.63 8.49
C VAL A 124 -0.02 -20.06 9.89
N TYR A 125 -0.14 -19.10 10.78
CA TYR A 125 -0.64 -19.29 12.14
C TYR A 125 -2.02 -18.63 12.28
N ALA A 126 -2.95 -19.32 12.92
CA ALA A 126 -4.24 -18.79 13.32
C ALA A 126 -4.37 -18.85 14.85
N PHE A 127 -4.69 -17.71 15.45
CA PHE A 127 -4.94 -17.57 16.87
C PHE A 127 -6.38 -17.16 17.11
N ASN A 128 -6.97 -17.59 18.22
CA ASN A 128 -8.30 -17.17 18.63
C ASN A 128 -8.31 -15.67 19.01
N GLN A 129 -9.23 -14.90 18.44
CA GLN A 129 -9.38 -13.48 18.78
C GLN A 129 -9.73 -13.23 20.25
N SER A 130 -10.38 -14.19 20.89
CA SER A 130 -10.82 -14.05 22.30
C SER A 130 -9.64 -13.96 23.26
N ASP A 131 -8.71 -14.91 23.20
CA ASP A 131 -7.70 -15.15 24.22
C ASP A 131 -6.27 -15.28 23.69
N GLY A 132 -6.07 -15.29 22.36
CA GLY A 132 -4.76 -15.45 21.73
C GLY A 132 -4.24 -16.90 21.74
N SER A 133 -5.05 -17.88 22.11
CA SER A 133 -4.64 -19.30 22.02
C SER A 133 -4.45 -19.71 20.57
N LEU A 134 -3.47 -20.59 20.31
CA LEU A 134 -3.25 -21.14 18.96
C LEU A 134 -4.43 -22.04 18.57
N SER A 135 -5.10 -21.70 17.47
CA SER A 135 -6.13 -22.52 16.87
C SER A 135 -5.49 -23.60 15.98
N TRP A 136 -4.69 -23.17 15.03
CA TRP A 136 -3.96 -24.07 14.14
C TRP A 136 -2.71 -23.41 13.56
N LYS A 137 -1.84 -24.25 12.99
CA LYS A 137 -0.64 -23.89 12.25
C LYS A 137 -0.52 -24.79 11.04
N VAL A 138 -0.18 -24.24 9.89
CA VAL A 138 0.07 -25.00 8.65
C VAL A 138 1.33 -24.51 7.97
N GLU A 139 2.08 -25.41 7.38
CA GLU A 139 3.26 -25.10 6.56
C GLU A 139 2.86 -25.11 5.09
N LEU A 140 3.21 -24.05 4.38
CA LEU A 140 3.00 -23.89 2.94
C LEU A 140 4.34 -23.96 2.19
N SER A 141 4.31 -23.79 0.88
CA SER A 141 5.45 -24.08 0.00
C SER A 141 6.58 -23.04 0.03
N SER A 142 6.34 -21.83 0.51
CA SER A 142 7.34 -20.74 0.58
C SER A 142 6.91 -19.68 1.59
N GLU A 143 7.73 -18.66 1.79
CA GLU A 143 7.47 -17.53 2.67
C GLU A 143 6.11 -16.87 2.41
N ILE A 144 5.49 -16.32 3.47
CA ILE A 144 4.21 -15.61 3.42
C ILE A 144 4.48 -14.12 3.60
N LEU A 145 4.45 -13.36 2.53
CA LEU A 145 4.76 -11.92 2.56
C LEU A 145 3.52 -11.04 2.73
N ALA A 146 2.38 -11.46 2.18
CA ALA A 146 1.11 -10.78 2.34
C ALA A 146 0.30 -11.32 3.52
N SER A 147 -0.48 -10.47 4.18
CA SER A 147 -1.38 -10.91 5.27
C SER A 147 -2.36 -11.97 4.77
N PRO A 148 -2.46 -13.15 5.40
CA PRO A 148 -3.54 -14.10 5.10
C PRO A 148 -4.91 -13.45 5.41
N VAL A 149 -5.91 -13.77 4.60
CA VAL A 149 -7.24 -13.13 4.67
C VAL A 149 -8.33 -14.16 4.92
N TYR A 150 -9.17 -13.91 5.91
CA TYR A 150 -10.38 -14.71 6.16
C TYR A 150 -11.55 -14.21 5.31
N GLY A 151 -12.31 -15.13 4.76
CA GLY A 151 -13.59 -14.86 4.13
C GLY A 151 -14.36 -16.15 3.80
N ASN A 152 -15.62 -16.21 4.14
CA ASN A 152 -16.51 -17.37 3.85
C ASN A 152 -15.96 -18.72 4.35
N ASP A 153 -15.52 -18.76 5.61
CA ASP A 153 -14.96 -19.94 6.28
C ASP A 153 -13.67 -20.50 5.65
N VAL A 154 -13.04 -19.72 4.79
CA VAL A 154 -11.75 -20.02 4.16
C VAL A 154 -10.74 -18.95 4.52
N VAL A 155 -9.51 -19.35 4.75
CA VAL A 155 -8.35 -18.45 4.86
C VAL A 155 -7.58 -18.53 3.55
N ILE A 156 -7.42 -17.40 2.88
CA ILE A 156 -6.62 -17.31 1.66
C ILE A 156 -5.21 -16.84 2.04
N ALA A 157 -4.21 -17.63 1.69
CA ALA A 157 -2.81 -17.30 1.88
C ALA A 157 -2.06 -17.35 0.54
N ARG A 158 -1.13 -16.41 0.35
CA ARG A 158 -0.26 -16.34 -0.82
C ARG A 158 1.19 -16.58 -0.39
N THR A 159 1.92 -17.39 -1.17
CA THR A 159 3.33 -17.68 -0.95
C THR A 159 4.23 -17.00 -1.98
N GLY A 160 5.48 -16.74 -1.61
CA GLY A 160 6.46 -16.07 -2.46
C GLY A 160 6.83 -16.82 -3.75
N ASP A 161 6.55 -18.13 -3.81
CA ASP A 161 6.72 -18.94 -5.03
C ASP A 161 5.55 -18.83 -6.04
N GLY A 162 4.63 -17.88 -5.81
CA GLY A 162 3.51 -17.57 -6.72
C GLY A 162 2.29 -18.46 -6.57
N LYS A 163 2.20 -19.23 -5.47
CA LYS A 163 1.01 -20.03 -5.18
C LYS A 163 0.04 -19.31 -4.26
N VAL A 164 -1.21 -19.68 -4.37
CA VAL A 164 -2.31 -19.26 -3.50
C VAL A 164 -3.00 -20.48 -2.96
N PHE A 165 -3.24 -20.48 -1.68
CA PHE A 165 -3.85 -21.55 -0.93
C PHE A 165 -5.16 -21.10 -0.32
N GLY A 166 -6.18 -21.96 -0.42
CA GLY A 166 -7.39 -21.87 0.41
C GLY A 166 -7.29 -22.87 1.52
N LEU A 167 -7.36 -22.40 2.75
CA LEU A 167 -7.25 -23.19 3.97
C LEU A 167 -8.59 -23.20 4.70
N ALA A 168 -9.01 -24.33 5.23
CA ALA A 168 -10.18 -24.40 6.10
C ALA A 168 -9.95 -23.53 7.35
N SER A 169 -10.89 -22.65 7.68
CA SER A 169 -10.69 -21.71 8.77
C SER A 169 -10.66 -22.35 10.16
N PHE A 170 -11.24 -23.54 10.31
CA PHE A 170 -11.36 -24.19 11.61
C PHE A 170 -10.12 -25.00 12.02
N ASP A 171 -9.36 -25.58 11.07
CA ASP A 171 -8.21 -26.44 11.35
C ASP A 171 -6.97 -26.19 10.47
N GLY A 172 -7.08 -25.33 9.44
CA GLY A 172 -5.99 -25.01 8.53
C GLY A 172 -5.75 -26.05 7.43
N GLU A 173 -6.65 -27.06 7.25
CA GLU A 173 -6.53 -28.00 6.15
C GLU A 173 -6.49 -27.30 4.80
N VAL A 174 -5.55 -27.72 3.91
CA VAL A 174 -5.46 -27.20 2.55
C VAL A 174 -6.62 -27.73 1.72
N LEU A 175 -7.59 -26.87 1.42
CA LEU A 175 -8.78 -27.20 0.61
C LEU A 175 -8.42 -27.20 -0.88
N TRP A 176 -7.60 -26.26 -1.31
CA TRP A 176 -7.17 -26.12 -2.68
C TRP A 176 -5.87 -25.31 -2.79
N THR A 177 -5.20 -25.48 -3.91
CA THR A 177 -3.98 -24.73 -4.26
C THR A 177 -4.05 -24.38 -5.73
N ILE A 178 -3.71 -23.14 -6.04
CA ILE A 178 -3.48 -22.69 -7.42
C ILE A 178 -2.08 -22.07 -7.50
N GLY A 179 -1.44 -22.15 -8.65
CA GLY A 179 -0.16 -21.52 -8.91
C GLY A 179 -0.10 -20.96 -10.32
N ARG A 180 0.69 -19.91 -10.49
CA ARG A 180 1.06 -19.37 -11.79
C ARG A 180 2.57 -19.35 -11.95
N GLN A 181 3.03 -19.44 -13.17
CA GLN A 181 4.45 -19.35 -13.45
C GLN A 181 4.94 -17.94 -13.11
N MET A 182 5.93 -17.87 -12.23
CA MET A 182 6.54 -16.60 -11.84
C MET A 182 7.41 -16.05 -12.97
N PRO A 183 7.34 -14.77 -13.29
CA PRO A 183 8.32 -14.09 -14.14
C PRO A 183 9.73 -14.25 -13.56
N ARG A 184 10.75 -14.15 -14.40
CA ARG A 184 12.17 -14.28 -13.96
C ARG A 184 12.58 -13.19 -12.98
N LEU A 185 11.99 -12.00 -13.13
CA LEU A 185 12.14 -10.87 -12.23
C LEU A 185 10.74 -10.43 -11.80
N THR A 186 10.52 -10.34 -10.50
CA THR A 186 9.31 -9.79 -9.88
C THR A 186 9.75 -8.81 -8.81
N LEU A 187 8.98 -7.78 -8.59
CA LEU A 187 8.98 -7.13 -7.29
C LEU A 187 8.48 -8.19 -6.32
N ARG A 188 8.98 -8.26 -5.09
CA ARG A 188 8.43 -9.17 -4.07
C ARG A 188 6.98 -8.74 -3.81
N GLY A 189 6.07 -9.24 -4.66
CA GLY A 189 4.68 -8.78 -4.73
C GLY A 189 3.94 -9.08 -3.45
N ASP A 190 3.54 -8.02 -2.77
CA ASP A 190 2.90 -8.05 -1.46
C ASP A 190 1.39 -7.82 -1.55
N SER A 191 0.84 -7.92 -2.77
CA SER A 191 -0.60 -7.78 -3.02
C SER A 191 -1.38 -8.76 -2.14
N ARG A 192 -2.02 -8.24 -1.11
CA ARG A 192 -2.89 -9.02 -0.23
C ARG A 192 -4.13 -9.48 -1.00
N PRO A 193 -4.55 -10.74 -0.90
CA PRO A 193 -5.82 -11.17 -1.45
C PRO A 193 -6.97 -10.31 -0.90
N LEU A 194 -7.94 -10.01 -1.74
CA LEU A 194 -9.21 -9.40 -1.34
C LEU A 194 -10.29 -10.46 -1.40
N VAL A 195 -11.03 -10.66 -0.31
CA VAL A 195 -12.17 -11.61 -0.29
C VAL A 195 -13.45 -10.84 -0.05
N SER A 196 -14.42 -11.01 -0.94
CA SER A 196 -15.74 -10.41 -0.81
C SER A 196 -16.81 -11.32 -1.40
N GLN A 197 -17.89 -11.53 -0.66
CA GLN A 197 -19.05 -12.32 -1.09
C GLN A 197 -18.69 -13.70 -1.67
N GLY A 198 -17.71 -14.38 -1.06
CA GLY A 198 -17.25 -15.70 -1.50
C GLY A 198 -16.34 -15.71 -2.72
N VAL A 199 -15.92 -14.56 -3.22
CA VAL A 199 -14.95 -14.41 -4.31
C VAL A 199 -13.64 -13.87 -3.74
N ALA A 200 -12.54 -14.52 -4.09
CA ALA A 200 -11.19 -14.04 -3.82
C ALA A 200 -10.62 -13.38 -5.08
N PHE A 201 -10.17 -12.13 -4.95
CA PHE A 201 -9.51 -11.38 -6.01
C PHE A 201 -8.02 -11.30 -5.70
N ILE A 202 -7.19 -11.69 -6.65
CA ILE A 202 -5.76 -11.85 -6.46
C ILE A 202 -5.01 -11.25 -7.64
N GLY A 203 -4.14 -10.29 -7.36
CA GLY A 203 -3.19 -9.77 -8.34
C GLY A 203 -1.98 -10.70 -8.45
N PHE A 204 -1.56 -11.02 -9.66
CA PHE A 204 -0.38 -11.84 -9.93
C PHE A 204 0.76 -11.02 -10.54
N PRO A 205 2.03 -11.46 -10.38
CA PRO A 205 3.19 -10.77 -10.93
C PRO A 205 3.25 -10.78 -12.47
N ASP A 206 2.45 -11.62 -13.12
CA ASP A 206 2.31 -11.62 -14.58
C ASP A 206 1.38 -10.50 -15.09
N GLY A 207 0.90 -9.62 -14.21
CA GLY A 207 -0.02 -8.53 -14.54
C GLY A 207 -1.47 -8.95 -14.67
N THR A 208 -1.83 -10.14 -14.20
CA THR A 208 -3.21 -10.65 -14.25
C THR A 208 -3.91 -10.48 -12.92
N LEU A 209 -5.13 -9.98 -12.93
CA LEU A 209 -6.07 -10.06 -11.81
C LEU A 209 -6.97 -11.28 -12.00
N VAL A 210 -7.05 -12.14 -11.00
CA VAL A 210 -7.85 -13.37 -11.01
C VAL A 210 -8.93 -13.30 -9.96
N ALA A 211 -10.16 -13.67 -10.33
CA ALA A 211 -11.25 -13.92 -9.40
C ALA A 211 -11.48 -15.42 -9.26
N LEU A 212 -11.46 -15.89 -8.03
CA LEU A 212 -11.65 -17.29 -7.65
C LEU A 212 -12.86 -17.45 -6.77
N ASP A 213 -13.57 -18.54 -6.92
CA ASP A 213 -14.44 -19.03 -5.87
C ASP A 213 -13.61 -19.35 -4.63
N ALA A 214 -13.79 -18.61 -3.55
CA ALA A 214 -12.96 -18.72 -2.35
C ALA A 214 -13.03 -20.11 -1.71
N LYS A 215 -14.16 -20.82 -1.87
CA LYS A 215 -14.41 -22.13 -1.23
C LYS A 215 -13.64 -23.27 -1.89
N ASN A 216 -13.50 -23.24 -3.22
CA ASN A 216 -12.94 -24.37 -3.97
C ASN A 216 -11.79 -24.01 -4.92
N GLY A 217 -11.37 -22.74 -4.97
CA GLY A 217 -10.27 -22.26 -5.80
C GLY A 217 -10.56 -22.25 -7.30
N ARG A 218 -11.79 -22.51 -7.74
CA ARG A 218 -12.14 -22.49 -9.16
C ARG A 218 -12.07 -21.07 -9.69
N ALA A 219 -11.33 -20.88 -10.79
CA ALA A 219 -11.30 -19.59 -11.47
C ALA A 219 -12.69 -19.25 -12.03
N LEU A 220 -13.20 -18.09 -11.64
CA LEU A 220 -14.44 -17.52 -12.18
C LEU A 220 -14.14 -16.71 -13.44
N TRP A 221 -13.04 -15.96 -13.40
CA TRP A 221 -12.47 -15.26 -14.54
C TRP A 221 -11.02 -14.85 -14.21
N ASP A 222 -10.24 -14.57 -15.25
CA ASP A 222 -8.95 -13.90 -15.17
C ASP A 222 -8.90 -12.76 -16.20
N LEU A 223 -8.24 -11.67 -15.84
CA LEU A 223 -8.15 -10.49 -16.66
C LEU A 223 -6.71 -9.96 -16.65
N PRO A 224 -5.99 -10.04 -17.78
CA PRO A 224 -4.72 -9.34 -17.92
C PRO A 224 -4.95 -7.83 -17.88
N ILE A 225 -4.32 -7.13 -16.93
CA ILE A 225 -4.47 -5.69 -16.73
C ILE A 225 -3.16 -4.94 -16.93
N ALA A 226 -2.02 -5.61 -16.78
CA ALA A 226 -0.72 -5.06 -17.09
C ALA A 226 0.01 -5.97 -18.09
N PHE A 227 0.68 -5.36 -19.05
CA PHE A 227 1.42 -6.09 -20.07
C PHE A 227 2.90 -5.70 -20.02
N PRO A 228 3.84 -6.66 -20.05
CA PRO A 228 5.26 -6.36 -20.09
C PRO A 228 5.59 -5.46 -21.28
N ARG A 229 6.04 -4.24 -21.01
CA ARG A 229 6.45 -3.26 -22.04
C ARG A 229 7.90 -2.85 -21.76
N GLY A 230 8.69 -2.67 -22.82
CA GLY A 230 10.07 -2.22 -22.70
C GLY A 230 11.09 -3.20 -23.24
N THR A 231 12.34 -2.79 -23.23
CA THR A 231 13.47 -3.49 -23.87
C THR A 231 14.33 -4.29 -22.88
N ASN A 232 14.21 -4.01 -21.59
CA ASN A 232 14.94 -4.71 -20.52
C ASN A 232 13.98 -5.33 -19.51
N GLU A 233 14.51 -6.20 -18.65
CA GLU A 233 13.74 -6.95 -17.65
C GLU A 233 13.03 -6.03 -16.64
N ILE A 234 13.64 -4.92 -16.25
CA ILE A 234 13.06 -3.95 -15.29
C ILE A 234 11.87 -3.21 -15.93
N GLU A 235 12.02 -2.79 -17.17
CA GLU A 235 10.94 -2.12 -17.92
C GLU A 235 9.77 -3.08 -18.19
N ARG A 236 9.99 -4.40 -18.12
CA ARG A 236 8.98 -5.43 -18.36
C ARG A 236 8.26 -5.91 -17.12
N LEU A 237 8.59 -5.35 -15.93
CA LEU A 237 7.84 -5.64 -14.71
C LEU A 237 6.39 -5.20 -14.87
N SER A 238 5.47 -6.13 -14.68
CA SER A 238 4.01 -5.91 -14.81
C SER A 238 3.25 -6.22 -13.52
N ASP A 239 3.98 -6.35 -12.42
CA ASP A 239 3.47 -6.80 -11.13
C ASP A 239 2.27 -5.95 -10.68
N ILE A 240 1.23 -6.64 -10.18
CA ILE A 240 0.14 -6.01 -9.44
C ILE A 240 0.53 -6.08 -7.96
N ASP A 241 1.17 -5.01 -7.48
CA ASP A 241 1.68 -4.97 -6.11
C ASP A 241 0.69 -4.37 -5.12
N THR A 242 -0.24 -3.54 -5.60
CA THR A 242 -1.25 -2.96 -4.72
C THR A 242 -2.32 -3.98 -4.35
N THR A 243 -2.74 -3.96 -3.08
CA THR A 243 -3.93 -4.71 -2.66
C THR A 243 -5.13 -4.24 -3.51
N PRO A 244 -5.86 -5.15 -4.19
CA PRO A 244 -7.06 -4.78 -4.93
C PRO A 244 -8.07 -4.09 -4.01
N LEU A 245 -8.60 -2.96 -4.42
CA LEU A 245 -9.57 -2.18 -3.66
C LEU A 245 -10.95 -2.36 -4.28
N LEU A 246 -11.89 -2.93 -3.53
CA LEU A 246 -13.29 -3.12 -3.96
C LEU A 246 -14.18 -2.03 -3.37
N VAL A 247 -14.74 -1.20 -4.21
CA VAL A 247 -15.69 -0.14 -3.79
C VAL A 247 -16.78 0.05 -4.84
N GLY A 248 -18.03 -0.03 -4.44
CA GLY A 248 -19.18 0.29 -5.32
C GLY A 248 -19.31 -0.61 -6.55
N GLY A 249 -18.91 -1.90 -6.45
CA GLY A 249 -19.00 -2.85 -7.57
C GLY A 249 -17.84 -2.77 -8.57
N ALA A 250 -16.87 -1.89 -8.33
CA ALA A 250 -15.64 -1.80 -9.11
C ALA A 250 -14.43 -2.24 -8.28
N ILE A 251 -13.47 -2.89 -8.94
CA ILE A 251 -12.15 -3.17 -8.36
C ILE A 251 -11.15 -2.18 -8.95
N TYR A 252 -10.40 -1.54 -8.06
CA TYR A 252 -9.31 -0.65 -8.42
C TYR A 252 -7.98 -1.33 -8.11
N VAL A 253 -7.08 -1.32 -9.09
CA VAL A 253 -5.73 -1.88 -8.98
C VAL A 253 -4.74 -0.95 -9.65
N SER A 254 -3.54 -0.87 -9.10
CA SER A 254 -2.43 -0.16 -9.71
C SER A 254 -1.32 -1.15 -10.03
N SER A 255 -0.75 -1.04 -11.22
CA SER A 255 0.40 -1.83 -11.66
C SER A 255 1.67 -1.02 -11.63
N TYR A 256 2.82 -1.67 -11.58
CA TYR A 256 4.13 -1.01 -11.60
C TYR A 256 4.35 -0.11 -12.82
N GLN A 257 3.74 -0.42 -13.95
CA GLN A 257 3.93 0.28 -15.23
C GLN A 257 3.08 1.55 -15.42
N GLU A 258 2.88 2.31 -14.34
CA GLU A 258 2.30 3.67 -14.42
C GLU A 258 0.80 3.73 -14.75
N ILE A 259 0.05 2.66 -14.53
CA ILE A 259 -1.39 2.65 -14.83
C ILE A 259 -2.19 2.17 -13.62
N THR A 260 -3.20 2.95 -13.26
CA THR A 260 -4.27 2.54 -12.35
C THR A 260 -5.52 2.22 -13.17
N HIS A 261 -6.12 1.06 -12.91
CA HIS A 261 -7.31 0.58 -13.60
C HIS A 261 -8.50 0.50 -12.64
N ALA A 262 -9.68 0.84 -13.15
CA ALA A 262 -10.94 0.41 -12.57
C ALA A 262 -11.53 -0.71 -13.42
N LEU A 263 -11.91 -1.79 -12.77
CA LEU A 263 -12.53 -2.95 -13.39
C LEU A 263 -13.97 -3.03 -12.92
N ASP A 264 -14.89 -3.12 -13.87
CA ASP A 264 -16.29 -3.46 -13.62
C ASP A 264 -16.41 -4.98 -13.39
N ILE A 265 -16.86 -5.38 -12.18
CA ILE A 265 -16.95 -6.79 -11.81
C ILE A 265 -18.06 -7.50 -12.58
N ALA A 266 -19.18 -6.82 -12.83
CA ALA A 266 -20.33 -7.41 -13.52
C ALA A 266 -20.02 -7.63 -15.00
N GLU A 267 -19.41 -6.64 -15.63
CA GLU A 267 -19.02 -6.68 -17.06
C GLU A 267 -17.69 -7.41 -17.28
N ARG A 268 -16.89 -7.66 -16.24
CA ARG A 268 -15.57 -8.33 -16.28
C ARG A 268 -14.61 -7.68 -17.28
N LYS A 269 -14.56 -6.35 -17.25
CA LYS A 269 -13.73 -5.55 -18.16
C LYS A 269 -13.15 -4.34 -17.45
N ILE A 270 -12.10 -3.77 -18.04
CA ILE A 270 -11.59 -2.47 -17.64
C ILE A 270 -12.62 -1.40 -18.01
N ALA A 271 -13.13 -0.69 -16.99
CA ALA A 271 -14.05 0.42 -17.17
C ALA A 271 -13.30 1.69 -17.60
N TRP A 272 -12.16 1.95 -16.96
CA TRP A 272 -11.27 3.05 -17.33
C TRP A 272 -9.84 2.78 -16.84
N SER A 273 -8.90 3.57 -17.38
CA SER A 273 -7.48 3.55 -17.03
C SER A 273 -6.97 4.96 -16.85
N ALA A 274 -6.13 5.19 -15.84
CA ALA A 274 -5.47 6.46 -15.59
C ALA A 274 -3.95 6.29 -15.58
N ASP A 275 -3.23 7.18 -16.29
CA ASP A 275 -1.76 7.17 -16.38
C ASP A 275 -1.12 7.65 -15.07
N VAL A 276 -1.26 6.85 -14.04
CA VAL A 276 -0.65 7.03 -12.73
C VAL A 276 -0.56 5.67 -12.05
N SER A 277 0.58 5.37 -11.45
CA SER A 277 0.80 4.13 -10.72
C SER A 277 1.25 4.41 -9.29
N SER A 278 1.00 3.45 -8.44
CA SER A 278 1.53 3.41 -7.08
C SER A 278 2.03 2.00 -6.77
N TYR A 279 3.07 1.91 -5.98
CA TYR A 279 3.42 0.70 -5.24
C TYR A 279 2.81 0.71 -3.82
N ASN A 280 2.25 1.84 -3.40
CA ASN A 280 1.50 1.95 -2.15
C ASN A 280 0.03 1.63 -2.39
N SER A 281 -0.68 1.25 -1.34
CA SER A 281 -2.14 1.08 -1.37
C SER A 281 -2.85 2.37 -1.78
N LEU A 282 -4.01 2.23 -2.40
CA LEU A 282 -4.83 3.34 -2.85
C LEU A 282 -5.67 3.90 -1.69
N GLY A 283 -5.61 5.21 -1.47
CA GLY A 283 -6.60 5.92 -0.65
C GLY A 283 -7.90 6.10 -1.44
N PHE A 284 -9.03 6.18 -0.75
CA PHE A 284 -10.32 6.38 -1.41
C PHE A 284 -11.37 7.03 -0.51
N ASP A 285 -12.39 7.58 -1.15
CA ASP A 285 -13.69 7.91 -0.54
C ASP A 285 -14.85 7.56 -1.51
N ALA A 286 -16.01 8.12 -1.26
CA ALA A 286 -17.19 7.82 -2.07
C ALA A 286 -17.02 8.19 -3.56
N ALA A 287 -16.30 9.26 -3.88
CA ALA A 287 -16.19 9.81 -5.22
C ALA A 287 -14.80 9.62 -5.85
N PHE A 288 -13.73 9.60 -5.05
CA PHE A 288 -12.38 9.71 -5.54
C PHE A 288 -11.47 8.57 -5.07
N LEU A 289 -10.44 8.30 -5.90
CA LEU A 289 -9.22 7.60 -5.49
C LEU A 289 -8.12 8.62 -5.25
N TYR A 290 -7.22 8.28 -4.34
CA TYR A 290 -6.03 9.05 -4.02
C TYR A 290 -4.81 8.16 -4.22
N VAL A 291 -3.91 8.61 -5.07
CA VAL A 291 -2.74 7.83 -5.48
C VAL A 291 -1.48 8.64 -5.19
N SER A 292 -0.58 8.04 -4.42
CA SER A 292 0.79 8.54 -4.28
C SER A 292 1.66 7.83 -5.30
N ASP A 293 2.16 8.57 -6.29
CA ASP A 293 3.00 7.96 -7.31
C ASP A 293 4.43 7.70 -6.80
N ARG A 294 5.22 6.94 -7.58
CA ARG A 294 6.62 6.61 -7.25
C ARG A 294 7.53 7.82 -7.04
N ASN A 295 7.14 8.99 -7.54
CA ASN A 295 7.87 10.23 -7.36
C ASN A 295 7.40 11.05 -6.16
N GLY A 296 6.39 10.59 -5.41
CA GLY A 296 5.80 11.30 -4.28
C GLY A 296 4.82 12.40 -4.69
N VAL A 297 4.33 12.38 -5.92
CA VAL A 297 3.22 13.25 -6.34
C VAL A 297 1.90 12.61 -5.94
N ILE A 298 1.03 13.39 -5.32
CA ILE A 298 -0.30 12.92 -4.89
C ILE A 298 -1.32 13.33 -5.94
N HIS A 299 -2.15 12.38 -6.35
CA HIS A 299 -3.18 12.57 -7.37
C HIS A 299 -4.56 12.26 -6.81
N GLN A 300 -5.55 13.06 -7.17
CA GLN A 300 -6.97 12.75 -6.99
C GLN A 300 -7.56 12.35 -8.34
N ILE A 301 -8.22 11.20 -8.37
CA ILE A 301 -8.80 10.59 -9.58
C ILE A 301 -10.28 10.33 -9.34
N ASP A 302 -11.13 10.80 -10.22
CA ASP A 302 -12.58 10.53 -10.20
C ASP A 302 -12.82 9.03 -10.43
N ARG A 303 -13.50 8.38 -9.50
CA ARG A 303 -13.77 6.94 -9.54
C ARG A 303 -14.73 6.53 -10.66
N SER A 304 -15.55 7.43 -11.14
CA SER A 304 -16.54 7.13 -12.17
C SER A 304 -15.94 7.04 -13.58
N ASN A 305 -14.86 7.76 -13.85
CA ASN A 305 -14.35 7.90 -15.22
C ASN A 305 -12.81 7.94 -15.34
N GLY A 306 -12.07 7.90 -14.22
CA GLY A 306 -10.61 7.90 -14.21
C GLY A 306 -9.96 9.28 -14.48
N SER A 307 -10.74 10.36 -14.58
CA SER A 307 -10.19 11.68 -14.80
C SER A 307 -9.47 12.21 -13.56
N ARG A 308 -8.34 12.88 -13.79
CA ARG A 308 -7.56 13.50 -12.71
C ARG A 308 -8.14 14.87 -12.37
N SER A 309 -8.58 15.05 -11.12
CA SER A 309 -9.10 16.33 -10.63
C SER A 309 -7.98 17.31 -10.30
N TRP A 310 -6.98 16.83 -9.55
CA TRP A 310 -5.79 17.61 -9.22
C TRP A 310 -4.57 16.72 -9.00
N SER A 311 -3.38 17.34 -9.02
CA SER A 311 -2.11 16.72 -8.65
C SER A 311 -1.30 17.68 -7.79
N GLN A 312 -0.66 17.16 -6.74
CA GLN A 312 0.15 17.93 -5.82
C GLN A 312 1.58 17.37 -5.76
N ASP A 313 2.55 18.17 -6.21
CA ASP A 313 3.97 17.78 -6.36
C ASP A 313 4.90 18.27 -5.23
N GLY A 314 4.36 18.92 -4.21
CA GLY A 314 5.15 19.50 -3.12
C GLY A 314 5.92 18.49 -2.27
N LEU A 315 5.55 17.20 -2.33
CA LEU A 315 6.26 16.09 -1.69
C LEU A 315 7.05 15.24 -2.69
N ARG A 316 7.31 15.77 -3.88
CA ARG A 316 8.10 15.05 -4.89
C ARG A 316 9.45 14.62 -4.34
N LEU A 317 9.80 13.35 -4.54
CA LEU A 317 11.04 12.68 -4.10
C LEU A 317 11.21 12.52 -2.58
N PHE A 318 10.14 12.68 -1.78
CA PHE A 318 10.19 12.51 -0.33
C PHE A 318 9.75 11.12 0.17
N ALA A 319 9.62 10.13 -0.70
CA ALA A 319 9.20 8.76 -0.34
C ALA A 319 7.90 8.75 0.49
N THR A 320 6.80 9.14 -0.14
CA THR A 320 5.49 9.29 0.50
C THR A 320 4.83 7.95 0.80
N SER A 321 4.06 7.89 1.89
CA SER A 321 3.17 6.75 2.19
C SER A 321 1.95 6.70 1.25
N ALA A 322 1.15 5.63 1.37
CA ALA A 322 -0.22 5.62 0.86
C ALA A 322 -1.00 6.82 1.39
N PRO A 323 -1.83 7.50 0.56
CA PRO A 323 -2.71 8.54 1.04
C PRO A 323 -3.83 7.97 1.91
N ILE A 324 -3.98 8.51 3.12
CA ILE A 324 -5.00 8.07 4.08
C ILE A 324 -6.14 9.08 4.03
N SER A 325 -7.32 8.62 3.62
CA SER A 325 -8.53 9.42 3.48
C SER A 325 -9.27 9.55 4.81
N VAL A 326 -9.39 10.76 5.36
CA VAL A 326 -10.01 11.03 6.67
C VAL A 326 -10.90 12.26 6.57
N GLY A 327 -12.21 12.09 6.65
CA GLY A 327 -13.16 13.20 6.48
C GLY A 327 -12.88 14.02 5.21
N PRO A 328 -12.75 15.35 5.31
CA PRO A 328 -12.44 16.20 4.16
C PRO A 328 -10.95 16.24 3.81
N TYR A 329 -10.11 15.46 4.48
CA TYR A 329 -8.67 15.52 4.39
C TYR A 329 -8.02 14.24 3.89
N LEU A 330 -6.79 14.39 3.40
CA LEU A 330 -5.83 13.31 3.19
C LEU A 330 -4.67 13.50 4.16
N LEU A 331 -4.23 12.40 4.78
CA LEU A 331 -2.97 12.33 5.52
C LEU A 331 -1.96 11.56 4.69
N VAL A 332 -0.78 12.15 4.48
CA VAL A 332 0.37 11.52 3.79
C VAL A 332 1.61 11.73 4.64
N THR A 333 2.42 10.71 4.83
CA THR A 333 3.70 10.84 5.53
C THR A 333 4.86 10.81 4.53
N ASP A 334 5.95 11.49 4.88
CA ASP A 334 7.21 11.36 4.16
C ASP A 334 8.16 10.35 4.84
N GLY A 335 9.28 10.04 4.18
CA GLY A 335 10.29 9.12 4.72
C GLY A 335 10.97 9.57 6.01
N ASP A 336 10.85 10.86 6.39
CA ASP A 336 11.41 11.42 7.63
C ASP A 336 10.40 11.45 8.79
N GLY A 337 9.15 11.05 8.55
CA GLY A 337 8.09 10.98 9.56
C GLY A 337 7.35 12.31 9.78
N SER A 338 7.41 13.25 8.84
CA SER A 338 6.46 14.37 8.80
C SER A 338 5.14 13.88 8.23
N ALA A 339 4.04 14.19 8.89
CA ALA A 339 2.69 13.97 8.39
C ALA A 339 2.16 15.26 7.77
N PHE A 340 1.75 15.19 6.53
CA PHE A 340 1.13 16.30 5.80
C PHE A 340 -0.36 16.04 5.67
N VAL A 341 -1.16 17.02 6.09
CA VAL A 341 -2.61 17.02 5.89
C VAL A 341 -2.94 17.88 4.70
N MET A 342 -3.70 17.33 3.78
CA MET A 342 -4.08 17.98 2.52
C MET A 342 -5.60 18.08 2.43
N SER A 343 -6.10 19.19 1.89
CA SER A 343 -7.51 19.34 1.53
C SER A 343 -7.85 18.45 0.33
N LYS A 344 -8.92 17.68 0.41
CA LYS A 344 -9.40 16.88 -0.73
C LYS A 344 -9.95 17.73 -1.88
N ASN A 345 -10.36 18.98 -1.59
CA ASN A 345 -10.99 19.83 -2.60
C ASN A 345 -10.01 20.26 -3.69
N ASP A 346 -8.77 20.56 -3.32
CA ASP A 346 -7.78 21.19 -4.22
C ASP A 346 -6.35 20.68 -4.05
N GLY A 347 -6.13 19.74 -3.13
CA GLY A 347 -4.79 19.19 -2.82
C GLY A 347 -3.88 20.18 -2.05
N SER A 348 -4.38 21.29 -1.54
CA SER A 348 -3.59 22.24 -0.75
C SER A 348 -3.18 21.66 0.60
N TYR A 349 -1.97 22.01 1.09
CA TYR A 349 -1.52 21.60 2.41
C TYR A 349 -2.15 22.47 3.49
N VAL A 350 -2.88 21.83 4.41
CA VAL A 350 -3.61 22.47 5.53
C VAL A 350 -3.05 22.08 6.90
N GLY A 351 -2.12 21.13 6.95
CA GLY A 351 -1.45 20.73 8.18
C GLY A 351 -0.09 20.06 7.92
N ARG A 352 0.86 20.32 8.81
CA ARG A 352 2.12 19.59 8.89
C ARG A 352 2.44 19.28 10.34
N HIS A 353 2.52 17.99 10.66
CA HIS A 353 2.69 17.49 12.01
C HIS A 353 3.85 16.50 12.07
N SER A 354 4.38 16.27 13.26
CA SER A 354 5.34 15.20 13.52
C SER A 354 4.62 14.04 14.19
N LEU A 355 4.72 12.85 13.62
CA LEU A 355 4.21 11.63 14.26
C LEU A 355 5.11 11.14 15.41
N GLY A 356 6.30 11.75 15.57
CA GLY A 356 7.32 11.25 16.51
C GLY A 356 7.82 9.86 16.14
N ALA A 357 7.74 9.52 14.87
CA ALA A 357 8.08 8.26 14.25
C ALA A 357 8.74 8.56 12.91
N LYS A 358 9.30 7.55 12.23
CA LYS A 358 9.83 7.71 10.89
C LYS A 358 8.69 7.61 9.87
N THR A 359 8.63 6.59 9.06
CA THR A 359 7.55 6.41 8.06
C THR A 359 6.50 5.43 8.54
N ILE A 360 5.29 5.51 8.00
CA ILE A 360 4.25 4.49 8.16
C ILE A 360 4.65 3.27 7.32
N VAL A 361 4.43 2.08 7.87
CA VAL A 361 4.67 0.79 7.22
C VAL A 361 3.34 0.08 7.03
N GLY A 362 3.15 -0.49 5.84
CA GLY A 362 1.91 -1.17 5.49
C GLY A 362 0.68 -0.26 5.41
N ASP A 363 -0.48 -0.88 5.42
CA ASP A 363 -1.75 -0.17 5.35
C ASP A 363 -2.13 0.43 6.71
N SER A 364 -2.78 1.58 6.67
CA SER A 364 -3.39 2.22 7.83
C SER A 364 -4.88 1.92 7.88
N ILE A 365 -5.45 1.92 9.08
CA ILE A 365 -6.90 1.78 9.29
C ILE A 365 -7.45 3.15 9.68
N VAL A 366 -8.59 3.49 9.13
CA VAL A 366 -9.35 4.69 9.49
C VAL A 366 -10.69 4.25 10.06
N ASP A 367 -10.99 4.78 11.24
CA ASP A 367 -12.27 4.66 11.91
C ASP A 367 -12.73 6.06 12.30
N ASP A 368 -13.72 6.60 11.61
CA ASP A 368 -14.10 8.01 11.62
C ASP A 368 -12.90 8.96 11.38
N ASN A 369 -12.53 9.74 12.39
CA ASN A 369 -11.37 10.64 12.34
C ASN A 369 -10.11 10.05 13.02
N THR A 370 -10.18 8.79 13.46
CA THR A 370 -9.07 8.10 14.12
C THR A 370 -8.33 7.22 13.13
N ILE A 371 -7.03 7.33 13.13
CA ILE A 371 -6.12 6.60 12.25
C ILE A 371 -5.25 5.69 13.10
N TYR A 372 -5.17 4.42 12.72
CA TYR A 372 -4.29 3.42 13.31
C TYR A 372 -3.25 2.99 12.29
N PHE A 373 -1.98 3.04 12.67
CA PHE A 373 -0.87 2.66 11.80
C PHE A 373 0.32 2.12 12.58
N ILE A 374 1.15 1.37 11.90
CA ILE A 374 2.45 0.93 12.41
C ILE A 374 3.54 1.78 11.77
N ASP A 375 4.47 2.30 12.57
CA ASP A 375 5.64 3.02 12.07
C ASP A 375 6.87 2.11 11.93
N SER A 376 7.83 2.53 11.13
CA SER A 376 9.07 1.76 10.88
C SER A 376 9.96 1.58 12.14
N SER A 377 9.64 2.24 13.24
CA SER A 377 10.27 1.99 14.55
C SER A 377 9.59 0.88 15.34
N GLY A 378 8.57 0.22 14.76
CA GLY A 378 7.82 -0.87 15.39
C GLY A 378 6.80 -0.41 16.42
N ASN A 379 6.24 0.79 16.27
CA ASN A 379 5.17 1.24 17.14
C ASN A 379 3.83 1.23 16.41
N LEU A 380 2.83 0.67 17.04
CA LEU A 380 1.44 0.89 16.71
C LEU A 380 0.97 2.19 17.36
N GLN A 381 0.38 3.06 16.60
CA GLN A 381 -0.12 4.36 17.07
C GLN A 381 -1.58 4.55 16.68
N SER A 382 -2.31 5.25 17.56
CA SER A 382 -3.62 5.82 17.28
C SER A 382 -3.52 7.33 17.32
N VAL A 383 -3.99 7.98 16.27
CA VAL A 383 -4.02 9.45 16.17
C VAL A 383 -5.39 9.90 15.69
N THR A 384 -5.84 11.05 16.15
CA THR A 384 -7.09 11.67 15.69
C THR A 384 -6.77 12.98 14.97
N LEU A 385 -7.33 13.15 13.78
CA LEU A 385 -7.25 14.36 12.97
C LEU A 385 -8.50 15.22 13.21
N PHE A 386 -8.33 16.52 13.43
CA PHE A 386 -9.43 17.49 13.65
C PHE A 386 -9.04 18.88 13.21
N ASP A 387 -10.05 19.73 12.99
CA ASP A 387 -9.86 21.13 12.66
C ASP A 387 -9.31 21.90 13.86
N ARG A 388 -8.38 22.80 13.60
CA ARG A 388 -7.83 23.68 14.60
C ARG A 388 -8.86 24.75 14.95
N SER A 389 -9.22 24.82 16.21
CA SER A 389 -10.11 25.85 16.76
C SER A 389 -9.47 27.24 16.77
#